data_92382aae72e799c7e77b2491902f69b7
#
_entry.id   92382aae72e799c7e77b2491902f69b7
#
_cell.length_a   1.000
_cell.length_b   1.000
_cell.length_c   1.000
_cell.angle_alpha   90.00
_cell.angle_beta   90.00
_cell.angle_gamma   90.00
#
_symmetry.space_group_name_H-M   'P 1'
#
loop_
_entity.id
_entity.type
_entity.pdbx_description
1 polymer ?
#
loop_
_entity_poly.entity_id
_entity_poly.type
_entity_poly.pdbx_seq_one_letter_code
_entity_poly.pdbx_strand_id
1 'polypeptide(L)'
;DIYEASRTFIIVIILISFILISALSFLIISDITGKLNNFKEGLISFFQYLNRESSKVELIKIDSKDEFGDMSKVVNENIIKTQKGIEEDRKLINETISVLGEFEQGDLSQRLNISVSNPALMELKNVLNNMAKNLESNINNVLHILEEYAHYNYLNRIPTQDIKEHLLKLSTGVNTLGDSITGMLVENKSNGLTLDESSNILLGY
;
A
#
# COMPACT_ATOMS: atom_id res chain seq x y z
N ASP A 1 30.18 -1.35 84.77
CA ASP A 1 29.03 -0.50 84.39
C ASP A 1 29.29 0.34 83.17
N ILE A 2 30.49 0.91 82.95
CA ILE A 2 30.82 1.60 81.68
C ILE A 2 30.86 0.64 80.51
N TYR A 3 31.32 -0.58 80.72
CA TYR A 3 31.35 -1.64 79.65
C TYR A 3 29.96 -2.10 79.19
N GLU A 4 29.01 -2.28 80.09
CA GLU A 4 27.63 -2.63 79.79
C GLU A 4 26.93 -1.49 79.07
N ALA A 5 27.11 -0.24 79.43
CA ALA A 5 26.58 0.94 78.76
C ALA A 5 27.14 1.06 77.33
N SER A 6 28.44 0.87 77.14
CA SER A 6 29.08 0.88 75.80
C SER A 6 28.57 -0.25 74.87
N ARG A 7 28.42 -1.45 75.44
CA ARG A 7 27.88 -2.61 74.70
C ARG A 7 26.44 -2.39 74.28
N THR A 8 25.58 -1.88 75.14
CA THR A 8 24.21 -1.54 74.85
C THR A 8 24.11 -0.48 73.73
N PHE A 9 24.95 0.57 73.85
CA PHE A 9 25.05 1.63 72.84
C PHE A 9 25.44 1.11 71.46
N ILE A 10 26.42 0.21 71.36
CA ILE A 10 26.83 -0.44 70.10
C ILE A 10 25.70 -1.26 69.50
N ILE A 11 24.99 -2.04 70.32
CA ILE A 11 23.87 -2.87 69.87
C ILE A 11 22.72 -1.98 69.31
N VAL A 12 22.42 -0.86 69.97
CA VAL A 12 21.38 0.07 69.49
C VAL A 12 21.76 0.71 68.16
N ILE A 13 23.04 1.12 67.97
CA ILE A 13 23.51 1.65 66.70
C ILE A 13 23.38 0.61 65.55
N ILE A 14 23.77 -0.65 65.81
CA ILE A 14 23.66 -1.73 64.83
C ILE A 14 22.19 -1.95 64.45
N LEU A 15 21.27 -1.98 65.39
CA LEU A 15 19.83 -2.13 65.16
C LEU A 15 19.25 -0.98 64.32
N ILE A 16 19.60 0.27 64.68
CA ILE A 16 19.17 1.45 63.92
C ILE A 16 19.70 1.40 62.46
N SER A 17 20.99 1.08 62.30
CA SER A 17 21.61 0.96 60.98
C SER A 17 20.96 -0.12 60.15
N PHE A 18 20.64 -1.28 60.74
CA PHE A 18 19.93 -2.38 60.06
C PHE A 18 18.53 -1.96 59.60
N ILE A 19 17.77 -1.25 60.46
CA ILE A 19 16.44 -0.75 60.12
C ILE A 19 16.52 0.26 58.95
N LEU A 20 17.48 1.19 59.01
CA LEU A 20 17.68 2.20 57.97
C LEU A 20 18.05 1.55 56.61
N ILE A 21 18.98 0.59 56.60
CA ILE A 21 19.36 -0.12 55.37
C ILE A 21 18.20 -0.91 54.82
N SER A 22 17.42 -1.60 55.65
CA SER A 22 16.25 -2.36 55.24
C SER A 22 15.16 -1.45 54.65
N ALA A 23 14.92 -0.29 55.26
CA ALA A 23 13.96 0.70 54.76
C ALA A 23 14.38 1.28 53.40
N LEU A 24 15.66 1.66 53.25
CA LEU A 24 16.22 2.16 51.99
C LEU A 24 16.15 1.09 50.88
N SER A 25 16.53 -0.17 51.21
CA SER A 25 16.44 -1.28 50.26
C SER A 25 15.01 -1.52 49.80
N PHE A 26 14.02 -1.46 50.69
CA PHE A 26 12.61 -1.63 50.37
C PHE A 26 12.12 -0.52 49.41
N LEU A 27 12.49 0.74 49.64
CA LEU A 27 12.12 1.86 48.77
C LEU A 27 12.70 1.70 47.37
N ILE A 28 13.98 1.33 47.26
CA ILE A 28 14.68 1.13 45.98
C ILE A 28 14.05 -0.03 45.21
N ILE A 29 13.82 -1.17 45.86
CA ILE A 29 13.20 -2.33 45.23
C ILE A 29 11.78 -2.02 44.76
N SER A 30 11.01 -1.30 45.57
CA SER A 30 9.63 -0.91 45.22
C SER A 30 9.61 0.03 44.00
N ASP A 31 10.50 1.03 43.93
CA ASP A 31 10.61 1.96 42.80
C ASP A 31 11.01 1.22 41.50
N ILE A 32 12.05 0.39 41.56
CA ILE A 32 12.50 -0.40 40.40
C ILE A 32 11.42 -1.34 39.92
N THR A 33 10.75 -2.06 40.83
CA THR A 33 9.67 -3.00 40.47
C THR A 33 8.49 -2.27 39.82
N GLY A 34 8.12 -1.10 40.33
CA GLY A 34 7.08 -0.26 39.76
C GLY A 34 7.40 0.19 38.34
N LYS A 35 8.61 0.70 38.10
CA LYS A 35 9.09 1.12 36.78
C LYS A 35 9.14 -0.07 35.79
N LEU A 36 9.64 -1.21 36.24
CA LEU A 36 9.70 -2.43 35.41
C LEU A 36 8.31 -2.95 35.01
N ASN A 37 7.34 -2.89 35.93
CA ASN A 37 5.95 -3.25 35.65
C ASN A 37 5.33 -2.31 34.59
N ASN A 38 5.48 -1.00 34.74
CA ASN A 38 4.98 -0.03 33.78
C ASN A 38 5.61 -0.24 32.39
N PHE A 39 6.91 -0.53 32.34
CA PHE A 39 7.61 -0.84 31.10
C PHE A 39 7.06 -2.11 30.44
N LYS A 40 6.89 -3.18 31.22
CA LYS A 40 6.30 -4.44 30.76
C LYS A 40 4.88 -4.24 30.19
N GLU A 41 4.02 -3.51 30.87
CA GLU A 41 2.64 -3.25 30.44
C GLU A 41 2.60 -2.45 29.15
N GLY A 42 3.45 -1.43 29.00
CA GLY A 42 3.57 -0.68 27.76
C GLY A 42 4.04 -1.54 26.59
N LEU A 43 5.03 -2.43 26.81
CA LEU A 43 5.45 -3.37 25.77
C LEU A 43 4.35 -4.37 25.40
N ILE A 44 3.60 -4.90 26.37
CA ILE A 44 2.47 -5.79 26.11
C ILE A 44 1.42 -5.06 25.26
N SER A 45 1.04 -3.83 25.60
CA SER A 45 0.12 -3.01 24.82
C SER A 45 0.62 -2.82 23.39
N PHE A 46 1.91 -2.56 23.19
CA PHE A 46 2.51 -2.42 21.87
C PHE A 46 2.46 -3.73 21.06
N PHE A 47 2.76 -4.87 21.67
CA PHE A 47 2.68 -6.15 20.98
C PHE A 47 1.24 -6.54 20.64
N GLN A 48 0.28 -6.27 21.51
CA GLN A 48 -1.14 -6.46 21.20
C GLN A 48 -1.59 -5.62 20.00
N TYR A 49 -1.10 -4.37 19.90
CA TYR A 49 -1.33 -3.53 18.72
C TYR A 49 -0.69 -4.12 17.46
N LEU A 50 0.56 -4.59 17.52
CA LEU A 50 1.24 -5.23 16.38
C LEU A 50 0.54 -6.51 15.92
N ASN A 51 0.06 -7.32 16.86
CA ASN A 51 -0.68 -8.55 16.61
C ASN A 51 -2.14 -8.30 16.17
N ARG A 52 -2.57 -7.03 16.09
CA ARG A 52 -3.94 -6.62 15.75
C ARG A 52 -5.00 -7.06 16.78
N GLU A 53 -4.58 -7.35 17.99
CA GLU A 53 -5.46 -7.66 19.14
C GLU A 53 -6.03 -6.37 19.75
N SER A 54 -5.36 -5.22 19.53
CA SER A 54 -5.81 -3.90 19.95
C SER A 54 -5.72 -2.92 18.76
N SER A 55 -6.66 -1.98 18.69
CA SER A 55 -6.63 -0.88 17.71
C SER A 55 -5.84 0.33 18.20
N LYS A 56 -5.42 0.35 19.46
CA LYS A 56 -4.68 1.44 20.11
C LYS A 56 -3.47 0.90 20.82
N VAL A 57 -2.42 1.70 20.87
CA VAL A 57 -1.22 1.45 21.66
C VAL A 57 -1.09 2.54 22.74
N GLU A 58 -0.76 2.13 23.96
CA GLU A 58 -0.41 3.04 25.02
C GLU A 58 1.11 3.19 25.09
N LEU A 59 1.58 4.44 25.26
CA LEU A 59 2.98 4.71 25.46
C LEU A 59 3.39 4.35 26.89
N ILE A 60 4.64 3.97 27.05
CA ILE A 60 5.23 3.66 28.36
C ILE A 60 5.31 4.95 29.18
N LYS A 61 4.66 5.00 30.35
CA LYS A 61 4.57 6.16 31.23
C LYS A 61 5.59 6.04 32.37
N ILE A 62 6.85 6.32 32.05
CA ILE A 62 7.94 6.38 33.06
C ILE A 62 8.54 7.78 33.00
N ASP A 63 8.25 8.60 33.98
CA ASP A 63 8.89 9.92 34.18
C ASP A 63 10.04 9.78 35.19
N SER A 64 11.21 9.44 34.70
CA SER A 64 12.42 9.27 35.47
C SER A 64 13.62 9.82 34.70
N LYS A 65 14.65 10.27 35.43
CA LYS A 65 15.91 10.75 34.84
C LYS A 65 17.01 9.68 34.86
N ASP A 66 16.65 8.45 35.10
CA ASP A 66 17.51 7.28 35.12
C ASP A 66 17.39 6.47 33.82
N GLU A 67 18.02 5.31 33.76
CA GLU A 67 18.06 4.40 32.63
C GLU A 67 16.65 3.95 32.21
N PHE A 68 15.69 3.85 33.12
CA PHE A 68 14.30 3.49 32.79
C PHE A 68 13.59 4.61 32.05
N GLY A 69 13.86 5.88 32.39
CA GLY A 69 13.36 7.03 31.64
C GLY A 69 13.90 7.06 30.22
N ASP A 70 15.20 6.86 30.04
CA ASP A 70 15.83 6.81 28.72
C ASP A 70 15.33 5.64 27.89
N MET A 71 15.20 4.44 28.45
CA MET A 71 14.64 3.28 27.78
C MET A 71 13.20 3.52 27.33
N SER A 72 12.35 4.10 28.19
CA SER A 72 10.96 4.38 27.86
C SER A 72 10.85 5.37 26.71
N LYS A 73 11.69 6.39 26.68
CA LYS A 73 11.75 7.38 25.60
C LYS A 73 12.10 6.73 24.26
N VAL A 74 13.18 5.96 24.21
CA VAL A 74 13.63 5.26 22.98
C VAL A 74 12.56 4.30 22.48
N VAL A 75 11.93 3.54 23.36
CA VAL A 75 10.87 2.61 22.99
C VAL A 75 9.63 3.36 22.50
N ASN A 76 9.21 4.43 23.18
CA ASN A 76 8.07 5.24 22.76
C ASN A 76 8.27 5.89 21.37
N GLU A 77 9.47 6.39 21.09
CA GLU A 77 9.80 6.93 19.77
C GLU A 77 9.63 5.85 18.66
N ASN A 78 10.06 4.62 18.95
CA ASN A 78 9.88 3.50 18.02
C ASN A 78 8.41 3.06 17.90
N ILE A 79 7.66 3.06 19.01
CA ILE A 79 6.20 2.79 19.00
C ILE A 79 5.48 3.80 18.09
N ILE A 80 5.74 5.10 18.27
CA ILE A 80 5.12 6.17 17.48
C ILE A 80 5.48 6.02 15.99
N LYS A 81 6.76 5.75 15.69
CA LYS A 81 7.22 5.56 14.31
C LYS A 81 6.54 4.36 13.65
N THR A 82 6.44 3.23 14.36
CA THR A 82 5.80 2.02 13.88
C THR A 82 4.29 2.21 13.69
N GLN A 83 3.62 2.85 14.64
CA GLN A 83 2.19 3.18 14.53
C GLN A 83 1.91 4.04 13.30
N LYS A 84 2.72 5.08 13.09
CA LYS A 84 2.60 5.96 11.91
C LYS A 84 2.78 5.18 10.61
N GLY A 85 3.79 4.29 10.53
CA GLY A 85 4.01 3.45 9.35
C GLY A 85 2.83 2.53 9.07
N ILE A 86 2.29 1.84 10.07
CA ILE A 86 1.11 0.97 9.93
C ILE A 86 -0.12 1.78 9.47
N GLU A 87 -0.29 3.00 9.96
CA GLU A 87 -1.41 3.85 9.55
C GLU A 87 -1.27 4.34 8.10
N GLU A 88 -0.07 4.71 7.69
CA GLU A 88 0.24 5.05 6.29
C GLU A 88 -0.05 3.85 5.37
N ASP A 89 0.43 2.66 5.73
CA ASP A 89 0.19 1.42 4.99
C ASP A 89 -1.31 1.12 4.83
N ARG A 90 -2.10 1.28 5.89
CA ARG A 90 -3.56 1.11 5.85
C ARG A 90 -4.23 2.10 4.89
N LYS A 91 -3.80 3.36 4.87
CA LYS A 91 -4.35 4.36 3.96
C LYS A 91 -4.13 3.97 2.51
N LEU A 92 -2.92 3.54 2.15
CA LEU A 92 -2.63 3.07 0.79
C LEU A 92 -3.43 1.81 0.43
N ILE A 93 -3.57 0.86 1.35
CA ILE A 93 -4.39 -0.34 1.12
C ILE A 93 -5.86 0.04 0.86
N ASN A 94 -6.42 0.95 1.65
CA ASN A 94 -7.81 1.40 1.46
C ASN A 94 -7.99 2.16 0.12
N GLU A 95 -7.04 3.03 -0.25
CA GLU A 95 -7.04 3.66 -1.57
C GLU A 95 -6.96 2.61 -2.68
N THR A 96 -6.13 1.58 -2.50
CA THR A 96 -6.00 0.48 -3.47
C THR A 96 -7.32 -0.26 -3.66
N ILE A 97 -8.01 -0.59 -2.59
CA ILE A 97 -9.33 -1.25 -2.65
C ILE A 97 -10.34 -0.35 -3.39
N SER A 98 -10.35 0.94 -3.11
CA SER A 98 -11.23 1.89 -3.79
C SER A 98 -10.94 1.99 -5.29
N VAL A 99 -9.67 2.15 -5.67
CA VAL A 99 -9.24 2.25 -7.08
C VAL A 99 -9.52 0.95 -7.83
N LEU A 100 -9.29 -0.20 -7.22
CA LEU A 100 -9.63 -1.49 -7.84
C LEU A 100 -11.15 -1.67 -8.02
N GLY A 101 -11.97 -1.11 -7.13
CA GLY A 101 -13.41 -1.07 -7.29
C GLY A 101 -13.87 -0.25 -8.49
N GLU A 102 -13.18 0.87 -8.80
CA GLU A 102 -13.43 1.64 -10.03
C GLU A 102 -12.99 0.85 -11.28
N PHE A 103 -11.86 0.14 -11.19
CA PHE A 103 -11.40 -0.74 -12.29
C PHE A 103 -12.40 -1.87 -12.59
N GLU A 104 -13.02 -2.44 -11.56
CA GLU A 104 -14.07 -3.46 -11.69
C GLU A 104 -15.29 -2.92 -12.46
N GLN A 105 -15.60 -1.63 -12.32
CA GLN A 105 -16.66 -0.95 -13.02
C GLN A 105 -16.24 -0.47 -14.43
N GLY A 106 -14.95 -0.62 -14.79
CA GLY A 106 -14.41 -0.24 -16.10
C GLY A 106 -13.75 1.14 -16.15
N ASP A 107 -13.72 1.91 -15.05
CA ASP A 107 -12.98 3.16 -14.98
C ASP A 107 -11.50 2.88 -14.69
N LEU A 108 -10.70 2.82 -15.74
CA LEU A 108 -9.25 2.61 -15.68
C LEU A 108 -8.45 3.92 -15.56
N SER A 109 -9.11 5.06 -15.43
CA SER A 109 -8.44 6.36 -15.32
C SER A 109 -7.91 6.64 -13.91
N GLN A 110 -8.42 5.94 -12.91
CA GLN A 110 -8.05 6.12 -11.51
C GLN A 110 -6.61 5.67 -11.23
N ARG A 111 -5.97 6.32 -10.26
CA ARG A 111 -4.56 6.04 -9.87
C ARG A 111 -4.40 6.11 -8.36
N LEU A 112 -3.45 5.31 -7.86
CA LEU A 112 -2.99 5.38 -6.48
C LEU A 112 -2.06 6.58 -6.31
N ASN A 113 -2.37 7.46 -5.38
CA ASN A 113 -1.62 8.70 -5.15
C ASN A 113 -0.86 8.71 -3.83
N ILE A 114 -1.37 8.02 -2.80
CA ILE A 114 -0.77 7.96 -1.47
C ILE A 114 0.65 7.37 -1.57
N SER A 115 1.57 7.97 -0.83
CA SER A 115 2.95 7.48 -0.66
C SER A 115 3.16 7.05 0.77
N VAL A 116 3.85 5.94 0.95
CA VAL A 116 4.12 5.33 2.25
C VAL A 116 5.62 5.03 2.41
N SER A 117 6.05 4.83 3.63
CA SER A 117 7.46 4.51 3.94
C SER A 117 7.83 3.06 3.62
N ASN A 118 6.85 2.17 3.41
CA ASN A 118 7.04 0.76 3.12
C ASN A 118 7.41 0.55 1.64
N PRO A 119 8.64 0.08 1.32
CA PRO A 119 9.10 -0.05 -0.07
C PRO A 119 8.27 -1.05 -0.88
N ALA A 120 7.82 -2.16 -0.26
CA ALA A 120 7.05 -3.18 -0.95
C ALA A 120 5.66 -2.65 -1.37
N LEU A 121 5.02 -1.84 -0.54
CA LEU A 121 3.76 -1.20 -0.89
C LEU A 121 3.94 -0.09 -1.94
N MET A 122 5.07 0.62 -1.92
CA MET A 122 5.39 1.58 -2.98
C MET A 122 5.63 0.90 -4.32
N GLU A 123 6.28 -0.25 -4.34
CA GLU A 123 6.43 -1.06 -5.55
C GLU A 123 5.07 -1.56 -6.06
N LEU A 124 4.21 -2.08 -5.18
CA LEU A 124 2.84 -2.48 -5.51
C LEU A 124 2.05 -1.33 -6.15
N LYS A 125 2.09 -0.14 -5.56
CA LYS A 125 1.47 1.08 -6.12
C LYS A 125 1.96 1.32 -7.56
N ASN A 126 3.26 1.28 -7.79
CA ASN A 126 3.85 1.54 -9.11
C ASN A 126 3.40 0.49 -10.13
N VAL A 127 3.38 -0.79 -9.75
CA VAL A 127 2.92 -1.88 -10.62
C VAL A 127 1.44 -1.70 -10.97
N LEU A 128 0.58 -1.41 -10.01
CA LEU A 128 -0.85 -1.19 -10.24
C LEU A 128 -1.11 0.04 -11.13
N ASN A 129 -0.43 1.16 -10.89
CA ASN A 129 -0.56 2.36 -11.73
C ASN A 129 -0.08 2.11 -13.16
N ASN A 130 1.02 1.36 -13.35
CA ASN A 130 1.49 0.99 -14.67
C ASN A 130 0.53 0.03 -15.38
N MET A 131 -0.04 -0.95 -14.66
CA MET A 131 -1.07 -1.84 -15.20
C MET A 131 -2.29 -1.05 -15.68
N ALA A 132 -2.82 -0.16 -14.85
CA ALA A 132 -3.95 0.70 -15.21
C ALA A 132 -3.65 1.54 -16.46
N LYS A 133 -2.49 2.21 -16.49
CA LYS A 133 -2.05 3.01 -17.64
C LYS A 133 -2.00 2.19 -18.93
N ASN A 134 -1.43 0.98 -18.87
CA ASN A 134 -1.29 0.13 -20.05
C ASN A 134 -2.65 -0.38 -20.53
N LEU A 135 -3.55 -0.80 -19.62
CA LEU A 135 -4.90 -1.22 -19.97
C LEU A 135 -5.71 -0.08 -20.58
N GLU A 136 -5.72 1.08 -19.94
CA GLU A 136 -6.39 2.30 -20.43
C GLU A 136 -5.90 2.68 -21.84
N SER A 137 -4.57 2.70 -22.05
CA SER A 137 -4.00 3.00 -23.36
C SER A 137 -4.42 2.01 -24.43
N ASN A 138 -4.40 0.70 -24.13
CA ASN A 138 -4.80 -0.32 -25.10
C ASN A 138 -6.29 -0.23 -25.45
N ILE A 139 -7.16 0.02 -24.47
CA ILE A 139 -8.60 0.21 -24.70
C ILE A 139 -8.84 1.47 -25.51
N ASN A 140 -8.19 2.58 -25.19
CA ASN A 140 -8.30 3.84 -25.93
C ASN A 140 -7.82 3.68 -27.39
N ASN A 141 -6.77 2.92 -27.64
CA ASN A 141 -6.34 2.60 -29.02
C ASN A 141 -7.42 1.84 -29.79
N VAL A 142 -8.07 0.85 -29.17
CA VAL A 142 -9.19 0.12 -29.78
C VAL A 142 -10.36 1.06 -30.09
N LEU A 143 -10.77 1.87 -29.10
CA LEU A 143 -11.87 2.82 -29.26
C LEU A 143 -11.58 3.84 -30.37
N HIS A 144 -10.38 4.36 -30.44
CA HIS A 144 -9.97 5.30 -31.48
C HIS A 144 -10.07 4.69 -32.88
N ILE A 145 -9.59 3.47 -33.10
CA ILE A 145 -9.68 2.81 -34.39
C ILE A 145 -11.14 2.49 -34.78
N LEU A 146 -11.97 2.07 -33.80
CA LEU A 146 -13.39 1.86 -34.05
C LEU A 146 -14.12 3.17 -34.39
N GLU A 147 -13.73 4.29 -33.77
CA GLU A 147 -14.25 5.63 -34.12
C GLU A 147 -13.85 6.02 -35.54
N GLU A 148 -12.61 5.76 -35.96
CA GLU A 148 -12.21 5.99 -37.36
C GLU A 148 -13.01 5.13 -38.33
N TYR A 149 -13.27 3.87 -38.01
CA TYR A 149 -14.12 3.00 -38.83
C TYR A 149 -15.57 3.51 -38.93
N ALA A 150 -16.09 4.08 -37.84
CA ALA A 150 -17.41 4.73 -37.85
C ALA A 150 -17.44 5.95 -38.77
N HIS A 151 -16.31 6.59 -39.03
CA HIS A 151 -16.15 7.71 -39.98
C HIS A 151 -15.66 7.27 -41.36
N TYR A 152 -15.84 5.99 -41.71
CA TYR A 152 -15.45 5.41 -43.00
C TYR A 152 -13.95 5.38 -43.31
N ASN A 153 -13.09 5.60 -42.29
CA ASN A 153 -11.63 5.46 -42.42
C ASN A 153 -11.21 4.06 -41.94
N TYR A 154 -11.08 3.10 -42.86
CA TYR A 154 -10.75 1.71 -42.57
C TYR A 154 -9.27 1.39 -42.78
N LEU A 155 -8.38 2.39 -42.92
CA LEU A 155 -6.97 2.17 -43.25
C LEU A 155 -6.09 1.91 -42.05
N ASN A 156 -6.44 2.51 -40.91
CA ASN A 156 -5.64 2.42 -39.70
C ASN A 156 -5.84 1.09 -38.99
N ARG A 157 -4.82 0.68 -38.24
CA ARG A 157 -4.78 -0.58 -37.48
C ARG A 157 -4.29 -0.35 -36.06
N ILE A 158 -4.74 -1.18 -35.12
CA ILE A 158 -4.28 -1.19 -33.73
C ILE A 158 -2.90 -1.83 -33.70
N PRO A 159 -1.89 -1.17 -33.04
CA PRO A 159 -0.62 -1.81 -32.80
C PRO A 159 -0.77 -3.06 -31.91
N THR A 160 -0.10 -4.15 -32.30
CA THR A 160 -0.19 -5.44 -31.58
C THR A 160 1.11 -5.82 -30.87
N GLN A 161 2.08 -4.90 -30.80
CA GLN A 161 3.34 -5.10 -30.11
C GLN A 161 3.12 -5.00 -28.59
N ASP A 162 3.83 -5.82 -27.84
CA ASP A 162 3.86 -5.84 -26.37
C ASP A 162 2.50 -6.15 -25.69
N ILE A 163 1.49 -6.60 -26.43
CA ILE A 163 0.23 -7.10 -25.91
C ILE A 163 0.10 -8.62 -26.10
N LYS A 164 -0.65 -9.27 -25.21
CA LYS A 164 -0.76 -10.73 -25.18
C LYS A 164 -2.23 -11.17 -25.04
N GLU A 165 -2.47 -12.42 -25.38
CA GLU A 165 -3.73 -13.13 -25.16
C GLU A 165 -5.00 -12.31 -25.51
N HIS A 166 -5.80 -11.93 -24.52
CA HIS A 166 -7.10 -11.30 -24.71
C HIS A 166 -7.01 -9.94 -25.41
N LEU A 167 -6.03 -9.11 -25.04
CA LEU A 167 -5.81 -7.82 -25.70
C LEU A 167 -5.31 -7.99 -27.13
N LEU A 168 -4.44 -8.97 -27.37
CA LEU A 168 -3.97 -9.31 -28.72
C LEU A 168 -5.12 -9.82 -29.57
N LYS A 169 -5.96 -10.72 -29.04
CA LYS A 169 -7.15 -11.24 -29.77
C LYS A 169 -8.13 -10.12 -30.10
N LEU A 170 -8.39 -9.21 -29.17
CA LEU A 170 -9.25 -8.05 -29.40
C LEU A 170 -8.69 -7.16 -30.51
N SER A 171 -7.43 -6.75 -30.41
CA SER A 171 -6.77 -5.89 -31.40
C SER A 171 -6.70 -6.54 -32.77
N THR A 172 -6.37 -7.82 -32.84
CA THR A 172 -6.35 -8.59 -34.09
C THR A 172 -7.76 -8.70 -34.70
N GLY A 173 -8.78 -8.93 -33.89
CA GLY A 173 -10.16 -8.99 -34.34
C GLY A 173 -10.63 -7.68 -34.99
N VAL A 174 -10.32 -6.54 -34.35
CA VAL A 174 -10.64 -5.22 -34.92
C VAL A 174 -9.85 -4.97 -36.22
N ASN A 175 -8.57 -5.34 -36.25
CA ASN A 175 -7.73 -5.20 -37.45
C ASN A 175 -8.31 -6.07 -38.62
N THR A 176 -8.69 -7.31 -38.34
CA THR A 176 -9.33 -8.20 -39.32
C THR A 176 -10.66 -7.64 -39.84
N LEU A 177 -11.45 -7.00 -38.98
CA LEU A 177 -12.67 -6.31 -39.41
C LEU A 177 -12.33 -5.19 -40.41
N GLY A 178 -11.33 -4.35 -40.13
CA GLY A 178 -10.87 -3.32 -41.07
C GLY A 178 -10.41 -3.89 -42.40
N ASP A 179 -9.66 -5.00 -42.41
CA ASP A 179 -9.20 -5.68 -43.61
C ASP A 179 -10.39 -6.21 -44.45
N SER A 180 -11.35 -6.82 -43.77
CA SER A 180 -12.56 -7.37 -44.44
C SER A 180 -13.42 -6.28 -45.07
N ILE A 181 -13.63 -5.15 -44.38
CA ILE A 181 -14.38 -4.02 -44.93
C ILE A 181 -13.62 -3.41 -46.11
N THR A 182 -12.32 -3.20 -45.98
CA THR A 182 -11.48 -2.64 -47.05
C THR A 182 -11.52 -3.57 -48.28
N GLY A 183 -11.39 -4.86 -48.08
CA GLY A 183 -11.49 -5.87 -49.17
C GLY A 183 -12.84 -5.80 -49.86
N MET A 184 -13.95 -5.79 -49.12
CA MET A 184 -15.29 -5.66 -49.66
C MET A 184 -15.48 -4.36 -50.48
N LEU A 185 -14.97 -3.24 -50.00
CA LEU A 185 -15.06 -1.96 -50.70
C LEU A 185 -14.27 -1.99 -52.04
N VAL A 186 -13.10 -2.61 -52.06
CA VAL A 186 -12.31 -2.80 -53.29
C VAL A 186 -13.03 -3.69 -54.28
N GLU A 187 -13.60 -4.80 -53.84
CA GLU A 187 -14.39 -5.71 -54.67
C GLU A 187 -15.64 -5.03 -55.24
N ASN A 188 -16.40 -4.31 -54.38
CA ASN A 188 -17.57 -3.54 -54.84
C ASN A 188 -17.21 -2.48 -55.85
N LYS A 189 -16.10 -1.77 -55.69
CA LYS A 189 -15.62 -0.82 -56.68
C LYS A 189 -15.26 -1.51 -58.01
N SER A 190 -14.57 -2.64 -57.95
CA SER A 190 -14.25 -3.43 -59.16
C SER A 190 -15.50 -3.89 -59.88
N ASN A 191 -16.48 -4.45 -59.14
CA ASN A 191 -17.75 -4.89 -59.71
C ASN A 191 -18.55 -3.73 -60.32
N GLY A 192 -18.53 -2.54 -59.67
CA GLY A 192 -19.16 -1.32 -60.20
C GLY A 192 -18.53 -0.86 -61.51
N LEU A 193 -17.19 -0.88 -61.59
CA LEU A 193 -16.48 -0.55 -62.85
C LEU A 193 -16.77 -1.54 -63.97
N THR A 194 -16.82 -2.85 -63.69
CA THR A 194 -17.17 -3.88 -64.67
C THR A 194 -18.62 -3.74 -65.17
N LEU A 195 -19.53 -3.36 -64.26
CA LEU A 195 -20.93 -3.10 -64.61
C LEU A 195 -21.06 -1.87 -65.53
N ASP A 196 -20.33 -0.78 -65.18
CA ASP A 196 -20.29 0.44 -66.00
C ASP A 196 -19.73 0.17 -67.39
N GLU A 197 -18.61 -0.54 -67.49
CA GLU A 197 -18.03 -0.99 -68.77
C GLU A 197 -18.98 -1.84 -69.58
N SER A 198 -19.64 -2.82 -68.94
CA SER A 198 -20.63 -3.67 -69.59
C SER A 198 -21.83 -2.87 -70.08
N SER A 199 -22.31 -1.89 -69.29
CA SER A 199 -23.38 -0.99 -69.66
C SER A 199 -22.99 -0.13 -70.87
N ASN A 200 -21.76 0.41 -70.87
CA ASN A 200 -21.27 1.19 -72.02
C ASN A 200 -21.13 0.38 -73.32
N ILE A 201 -20.73 -0.89 -73.20
CA ILE A 201 -20.69 -1.76 -74.34
C ILE A 201 -22.09 -2.00 -74.91
N LEU A 202 -23.10 -2.15 -74.06
CA LEU A 202 -24.51 -2.37 -74.47
C LEU A 202 -25.15 -1.07 -74.99
N LEU A 203 -24.79 0.08 -74.53
CA LEU A 203 -25.36 1.38 -74.92
C LEU A 203 -24.47 2.15 -75.89
N GLY A 204 -23.25 1.73 -76.09
CA GLY A 204 -22.21 2.44 -76.81
C GLY A 204 -22.16 2.20 -78.30
N TYR A 205 -23.21 1.95 -78.79
CA TYR A 205 -23.41 2.04 -80.21
C TYR A 205 -24.12 3.34 -80.47
#